data_4a7c184c530b9bb75720610ed94f6a6d
#
_entry.id   4a7c184c530b9bb75720610ed94f6a6d
#
_cell.length_a   1.000
_cell.length_b   1.000
_cell.length_c   1.000
_cell.angle_alpha   90.00
_cell.angle_beta   90.00
_cell.angle_gamma   90.00
#
_symmetry.space_group_name_H-M   'P 1'
#
loop_
_entity.id
_entity.type
_entity.pdbx_description
1 polymer ?
#
loop_
_entity_poly.entity_id
_entity_poly.type
_entity_poly.pdbx_seq_one_letter_code
_entity_poly.pdbx_strand_id
1 'polypeptide(L)'
;MPPDHSPRTDSRRTKTSAVRSGTDADRGRALVIGLVAWLVPGAGHLLQHRLVRGLTCLFVLPLMFALGLLFDGELFALFPLTKSPLTTAAALAERCIGLPWIITAMAGLGRGDLVSATYEYGWVLMVVAGLLNCLVVLDAYDVALGRK
;
A
#
# COMPACT_ATOMS: atom_id res chain seq x y z
N MET A 1 61.63 9.93 -25.22
CA MET A 1 60.60 10.24 -24.19
C MET A 1 59.35 9.46 -24.59
N PRO A 2 59.03 8.31 -23.95
CA PRO A 2 57.82 7.52 -24.28
C PRO A 2 56.59 8.11 -23.61
N PRO A 3 55.41 8.02 -24.24
CA PRO A 3 54.17 8.56 -23.67
C PRO A 3 53.67 7.68 -22.50
N ASP A 4 53.33 8.34 -21.40
CA ASP A 4 52.70 7.81 -20.22
C ASP A 4 51.29 7.28 -20.54
N HIS A 5 51.14 5.96 -20.57
CA HIS A 5 49.87 5.26 -20.58
C HIS A 5 49.35 5.05 -19.16
N SER A 6 48.82 6.09 -18.55
CA SER A 6 48.14 5.95 -17.28
C SER A 6 46.71 5.36 -17.47
N PRO A 7 46.34 4.30 -16.76
CA PRO A 7 45.00 3.70 -16.86
C PRO A 7 43.97 4.50 -16.07
N ARG A 8 43.48 5.60 -16.64
CA ARG A 8 42.39 6.42 -16.03
C ARG A 8 40.98 5.89 -16.26
N THR A 9 40.80 4.80 -17.00
CA THR A 9 39.48 4.31 -17.41
C THR A 9 38.81 3.35 -16.45
N ASP A 10 39.54 2.72 -15.50
CA ASP A 10 39.01 1.66 -14.66
C ASP A 10 38.25 2.21 -13.41
N SER A 11 38.71 3.34 -12.88
CA SER A 11 38.12 3.98 -11.69
C SER A 11 36.69 4.55 -11.94
N ARG A 12 36.36 4.90 -13.18
CA ARG A 12 35.02 5.40 -13.52
C ARG A 12 33.99 4.28 -13.66
N ARG A 13 34.41 3.13 -14.18
CA ARG A 13 33.56 1.97 -14.40
C ARG A 13 33.14 1.29 -13.10
N THR A 14 34.06 1.20 -12.14
CA THR A 14 33.80 0.67 -10.79
C THR A 14 32.89 1.59 -9.96
N LYS A 15 33.03 2.91 -10.07
CA LYS A 15 32.13 3.86 -9.40
C LYS A 15 30.71 3.82 -9.95
N THR A 16 30.54 3.65 -11.27
CA THR A 16 29.21 3.61 -11.91
C THR A 16 28.46 2.31 -11.56
N SER A 17 29.15 1.18 -11.46
CA SER A 17 28.54 -0.09 -11.06
C SER A 17 28.18 -0.12 -9.57
N ALA A 18 28.99 0.45 -8.70
CA ALA A 18 28.71 0.55 -7.26
C ALA A 18 27.51 1.49 -6.97
N VAL A 19 27.38 2.60 -7.72
CA VAL A 19 26.24 3.52 -7.58
C VAL A 19 24.94 2.87 -8.07
N ARG A 20 24.98 2.08 -9.15
CA ARG A 20 23.81 1.34 -9.65
C ARG A 20 23.36 0.25 -8.68
N SER A 21 24.28 -0.52 -8.10
CA SER A 21 23.92 -1.58 -7.15
C SER A 21 23.34 -1.03 -5.85
N GLY A 22 23.78 0.15 -5.38
CA GLY A 22 23.21 0.83 -4.23
C GLY A 22 21.76 1.26 -4.48
N THR A 23 21.47 1.87 -5.63
CA THR A 23 20.12 2.32 -5.98
C THR A 23 19.13 1.16 -6.20
N ASP A 24 19.57 0.01 -6.70
CA ASP A 24 18.72 -1.15 -6.91
C ASP A 24 18.39 -1.85 -5.59
N ALA A 25 19.34 -1.92 -4.65
CA ALA A 25 19.12 -2.45 -3.30
C ALA A 25 18.15 -1.54 -2.51
N ASP A 26 18.29 -0.21 -2.62
CA ASP A 26 17.40 0.74 -1.95
C ASP A 26 15.97 0.66 -2.50
N ARG A 27 15.81 0.50 -3.81
CA ARG A 27 14.50 0.27 -4.45
C ARG A 27 13.88 -1.05 -4.00
N GLY A 28 14.68 -2.13 -3.95
CA GLY A 28 14.21 -3.43 -3.47
C GLY A 28 13.68 -3.35 -2.04
N ARG A 29 14.43 -2.68 -1.14
CA ARG A 29 14.00 -2.44 0.24
C ARG A 29 12.72 -1.61 0.31
N ALA A 30 12.62 -0.54 -0.46
CA ALA A 30 11.42 0.30 -0.52
C ALA A 30 10.19 -0.45 -1.01
N LEU A 31 10.34 -1.34 -2.01
CA LEU A 31 9.25 -2.19 -2.49
C LEU A 31 8.78 -3.17 -1.42
N VAL A 32 9.69 -3.81 -0.67
CA VAL A 32 9.33 -4.70 0.43
C VAL A 32 8.58 -3.94 1.51
N ILE A 33 9.05 -2.75 1.90
CA ILE A 33 8.37 -1.90 2.88
C ILE A 33 6.97 -1.51 2.39
N GLY A 34 6.83 -1.14 1.11
CA GLY A 34 5.55 -0.82 0.49
C GLY A 34 4.58 -2.03 0.50
N LEU A 35 5.08 -3.22 0.17
CA LEU A 35 4.28 -4.45 0.17
C LEU A 35 3.81 -4.81 1.59
N VAL A 36 4.69 -4.70 2.58
CA VAL A 36 4.34 -4.94 4.00
C VAL A 36 3.33 -3.89 4.48
N ALA A 37 3.50 -2.61 4.09
CA ALA A 37 2.56 -1.54 4.41
C ALA A 37 1.20 -1.74 3.76
N TRP A 38 1.15 -2.32 2.55
CA TRP A 38 -0.11 -2.68 1.89
C TRP A 38 -0.81 -3.83 2.60
N LEU A 39 -0.07 -4.88 2.97
CA LEU A 39 -0.65 -6.06 3.60
C LEU A 39 -1.18 -5.72 5.01
N VAL A 40 -0.38 -5.00 5.80
CA VAL A 40 -0.73 -4.60 7.17
C VAL A 40 -0.69 -3.08 7.24
N PRO A 41 -1.86 -2.40 7.33
CA PRO A 41 -1.93 -0.95 7.39
C PRO A 41 -1.02 -0.38 8.49
N GLY A 42 -0.14 0.58 8.12
CA GLY A 42 0.79 1.20 9.08
C GLY A 42 2.10 0.46 9.35
N ALA A 43 2.23 -0.83 8.99
CA ALA A 43 3.45 -1.62 9.24
C ALA A 43 4.69 -1.03 8.56
N GLY A 44 4.55 -0.41 7.39
CA GLY A 44 5.66 0.26 6.70
C GLY A 44 6.27 1.39 7.54
N HIS A 45 5.46 2.15 8.26
CA HIS A 45 5.94 3.21 9.16
C HIS A 45 6.56 2.64 10.45
N LEU A 46 6.03 1.51 10.95
CA LEU A 46 6.61 0.81 12.11
C LEU A 46 8.01 0.31 11.79
N LEU A 47 8.23 -0.27 10.62
CA LEU A 47 9.56 -0.72 10.15
C LEU A 47 10.56 0.43 10.02
N GLN A 48 10.07 1.67 9.84
CA GLN A 48 10.87 2.87 9.72
C GLN A 48 11.00 3.64 11.04
N HIS A 49 10.67 3.00 12.18
CA HIS A 49 10.70 3.58 13.53
C HIS A 49 9.81 4.83 13.72
N ARG A 50 8.83 5.03 12.85
CA ARG A 50 7.82 6.11 12.99
C ARG A 50 6.60 5.58 13.74
N LEU A 51 6.78 5.24 15.04
CA LEU A 51 5.82 4.50 15.84
C LEU A 51 4.44 5.16 15.91
N VAL A 52 4.37 6.47 16.14
CA VAL A 52 3.09 7.18 16.27
C VAL A 52 2.26 7.05 15.00
N ARG A 53 2.84 7.33 13.83
CA ARG A 53 2.13 7.21 12.55
C ARG A 53 1.76 5.76 12.24
N GLY A 54 2.69 4.83 12.46
CA GLY A 54 2.47 3.41 12.22
C GLY A 54 1.33 2.85 13.07
N LEU A 55 1.33 3.12 14.38
CA LEU A 55 0.29 2.68 15.29
C LEU A 55 -1.07 3.33 14.98
N THR A 56 -1.10 4.62 14.69
CA THR A 56 -2.35 5.30 14.31
C THR A 56 -2.97 4.64 13.08
N CYS A 57 -2.19 4.43 12.02
CA CYS A 57 -2.70 3.77 10.80
C CYS A 57 -3.09 2.31 11.06
N LEU A 58 -2.32 1.58 11.88
CA LEU A 58 -2.56 0.17 12.22
C LEU A 58 -3.91 -0.03 12.93
N PHE A 59 -4.34 0.92 13.75
CA PHE A 59 -5.61 0.81 14.48
C PHE A 59 -6.77 1.49 13.75
N VAL A 60 -6.56 2.72 13.24
CA VAL A 60 -7.64 3.53 12.66
C VAL A 60 -8.16 2.93 11.36
N LEU A 61 -7.28 2.49 10.45
CA LEU A 61 -7.71 2.00 9.14
C LEU A 61 -8.49 0.67 9.22
N PRO A 62 -8.01 -0.37 9.95
CA PRO A 62 -8.80 -1.58 10.13
C PRO A 62 -10.08 -1.34 10.93
N LEU A 63 -10.06 -0.45 11.93
CA LEU A 63 -11.25 -0.09 12.68
C LEU A 63 -12.30 0.56 11.77
N MET A 64 -11.89 1.50 10.93
CA MET A 64 -12.78 2.16 9.97
C MET A 64 -13.38 1.16 8.97
N PHE A 65 -12.57 0.20 8.49
CA PHE A 65 -13.02 -0.87 7.63
C PHE A 65 -14.02 -1.80 8.35
N ALA A 66 -13.73 -2.17 9.61
CA ALA A 66 -14.61 -2.99 10.42
C ALA A 66 -15.96 -2.30 10.74
N LEU A 67 -15.92 -0.99 11.01
CA LEU A 67 -17.16 -0.20 11.16
C LEU A 67 -17.95 -0.18 9.85
N GLY A 68 -17.29 -0.13 8.70
CA GLY A 68 -17.95 -0.24 7.41
C GLY A 68 -18.71 -1.57 7.25
N LEU A 69 -18.11 -2.68 7.70
CA LEU A 69 -18.78 -3.99 7.72
C LEU A 69 -19.96 -4.04 8.70
N LEU A 70 -19.82 -3.43 9.89
CA LEU A 70 -20.87 -3.35 10.89
C LEU A 70 -22.07 -2.50 10.42
N PHE A 71 -21.85 -1.58 9.51
CA PHE A 71 -22.88 -0.76 8.87
C PHE A 71 -23.44 -1.39 7.59
N ASP A 72 -23.38 -2.71 7.49
CA ASP A 72 -23.89 -3.49 6.38
C ASP A 72 -23.27 -3.12 5.01
N GLY A 73 -22.02 -2.64 5.01
CA GLY A 73 -21.29 -2.34 3.78
C GLY A 73 -21.05 -3.59 2.94
N GLU A 74 -21.15 -3.43 1.61
CA GLU A 74 -20.89 -4.49 0.65
C GLU A 74 -19.43 -4.47 0.19
N LEU A 75 -18.81 -5.65 0.11
CA LEU A 75 -17.54 -5.85 -0.59
C LEU A 75 -17.81 -5.97 -2.09
N PHE A 76 -17.35 -4.99 -2.85
CA PHE A 76 -17.56 -5.01 -4.29
C PHE A 76 -16.76 -6.10 -5.00
N ALA A 77 -17.46 -6.93 -5.80
CA ALA A 77 -16.81 -7.92 -6.65
C ALA A 77 -16.09 -7.22 -7.81
N LEU A 78 -14.85 -7.65 -8.10
CA LEU A 78 -14.08 -7.14 -9.25
C LEU A 78 -14.60 -7.70 -10.58
N PHE A 79 -15.19 -8.88 -10.57
CA PHE A 79 -15.73 -9.55 -11.76
C PHE A 79 -17.21 -9.88 -11.57
N PRO A 80 -18.04 -9.78 -12.62
CA PRO A 80 -17.71 -9.37 -13.99
C PRO A 80 -17.46 -7.84 -14.11
N LEU A 81 -16.52 -7.44 -14.95
CA LEU A 81 -16.20 -6.02 -15.28
C LEU A 81 -17.34 -5.27 -15.99
N THR A 82 -18.51 -5.87 -16.12
CA THR A 82 -19.72 -5.29 -16.72
C THR A 82 -20.46 -4.30 -15.82
N LYS A 83 -20.02 -4.18 -14.55
CA LYS A 83 -20.54 -3.17 -13.63
C LYS A 83 -19.97 -1.78 -13.99
N SER A 84 -20.56 -0.75 -13.42
CA SER A 84 -20.15 0.63 -13.70
C SER A 84 -18.65 0.86 -13.38
N PRO A 85 -17.97 1.81 -14.07
CA PRO A 85 -16.57 2.14 -13.75
C PRO A 85 -16.38 2.54 -12.29
N LEU A 86 -17.40 3.15 -11.68
CA LEU A 86 -17.36 3.55 -10.28
C LEU A 86 -17.29 2.35 -9.33
N THR A 87 -18.08 1.30 -9.56
CA THR A 87 -18.05 0.09 -8.73
C THR A 87 -16.74 -0.66 -8.89
N THR A 88 -16.13 -0.63 -10.08
CA THR A 88 -14.79 -1.20 -10.30
C THR A 88 -13.73 -0.43 -9.54
N ALA A 89 -13.78 0.91 -9.54
CA ALA A 89 -12.88 1.75 -8.78
C ALA A 89 -13.03 1.53 -7.27
N ALA A 90 -14.26 1.43 -6.76
CA ALA A 90 -14.55 1.11 -5.37
C ALA A 90 -13.97 -0.26 -4.98
N ALA A 91 -14.20 -1.29 -5.81
CA ALA A 91 -13.65 -2.63 -5.60
C ALA A 91 -12.12 -2.66 -5.55
N LEU A 92 -11.44 -1.85 -6.35
CA LEU A 92 -9.98 -1.71 -6.30
C LEU A 92 -9.53 -1.00 -5.03
N ALA A 93 -10.24 0.08 -4.66
CA ALA A 93 -9.94 0.85 -3.45
C ALA A 93 -10.05 -0.02 -2.19
N GLU A 94 -11.11 -0.81 -2.04
CA GLU A 94 -11.28 -1.73 -0.91
C GLU A 94 -10.13 -2.74 -0.78
N ARG A 95 -9.58 -3.23 -1.90
CA ARG A 95 -8.44 -4.16 -1.89
C ARG A 95 -7.14 -3.53 -1.42
N CYS A 96 -7.05 -2.20 -1.50
CA CYS A 96 -5.87 -1.48 -1.01
C CYS A 96 -5.70 -1.57 0.51
N ILE A 97 -6.73 -1.95 1.28
CA ILE A 97 -6.59 -2.15 2.73
C ILE A 97 -5.76 -3.40 3.08
N GLY A 98 -5.59 -4.32 2.13
CA GLY A 98 -4.77 -5.53 2.29
C GLY A 98 -5.41 -6.61 3.15
N LEU A 99 -4.76 -6.96 4.27
CA LEU A 99 -5.16 -8.07 5.14
C LEU A 99 -6.61 -8.01 5.63
N PRO A 100 -7.15 -6.88 6.10
CA PRO A 100 -8.55 -6.78 6.51
C PRO A 100 -9.51 -7.21 5.39
N TRP A 101 -9.27 -6.80 4.15
CA TRP A 101 -10.08 -7.22 3.01
C TRP A 101 -9.97 -8.73 2.75
N ILE A 102 -8.74 -9.29 2.78
CA ILE A 102 -8.51 -10.73 2.56
C ILE A 102 -9.27 -11.56 3.58
N ILE A 103 -9.16 -11.22 4.87
CA ILE A 103 -9.85 -11.92 5.96
C ILE A 103 -11.36 -11.87 5.76
N THR A 104 -11.91 -10.69 5.47
CA THR A 104 -13.35 -10.48 5.27
C THR A 104 -13.88 -11.29 4.09
N ALA A 105 -13.15 -11.26 2.96
CA ALA A 105 -13.51 -12.01 1.77
C ALA A 105 -13.47 -13.53 2.00
N MET A 106 -12.46 -14.02 2.70
CA MET A 106 -12.34 -15.45 3.06
C MET A 106 -13.42 -15.89 4.06
N ALA A 107 -13.80 -15.02 4.99
CA ALA A 107 -14.87 -15.29 5.96
C ALA A 107 -16.28 -15.21 5.31
N GLY A 108 -16.40 -14.80 4.06
CA GLY A 108 -17.69 -14.61 3.38
C GLY A 108 -18.53 -13.49 3.96
N LEU A 109 -17.90 -12.53 4.64
CA LEU A 109 -18.51 -11.33 5.18
C LEU A 109 -18.61 -10.22 4.12
N GLY A 110 -19.33 -9.13 4.44
CA GLY A 110 -19.46 -7.99 3.52
C GLY A 110 -20.38 -8.27 2.33
N ARG A 111 -21.46 -9.00 2.58
CA ARG A 111 -22.50 -9.24 1.56
C ARG A 111 -23.39 -8.02 1.32
N GLY A 112 -23.34 -7.07 2.27
CA GLY A 112 -24.16 -5.87 2.26
C GLY A 112 -25.66 -6.14 2.40
N ASP A 113 -26.36 -5.22 3.01
CA ASP A 113 -27.82 -5.19 2.97
C ASP A 113 -28.29 -3.85 2.39
N LEU A 114 -28.70 -3.88 1.13
CA LEU A 114 -29.17 -2.70 0.38
C LEU A 114 -30.40 -2.01 1.00
N VAL A 115 -31.12 -2.73 1.90
CA VAL A 115 -32.30 -2.20 2.59
C VAL A 115 -31.91 -1.49 3.90
N SER A 116 -30.70 -1.74 4.39
CA SER A 116 -30.20 -1.11 5.61
C SER A 116 -30.02 0.39 5.41
N ALA A 117 -30.49 1.18 6.36
CA ALA A 117 -30.32 2.64 6.35
C ALA A 117 -28.84 3.07 6.48
N THR A 118 -27.97 2.19 6.92
CA THR A 118 -26.52 2.43 7.13
C THR A 118 -25.66 1.92 5.99
N TYR A 119 -26.23 1.21 5.01
CA TYR A 119 -25.51 0.60 3.89
C TYR A 119 -24.56 1.58 3.15
N GLU A 120 -25.06 2.78 2.85
CA GLU A 120 -24.25 3.78 2.11
C GLU A 120 -23.05 4.26 2.92
N TYR A 121 -23.20 4.41 4.22
CA TYR A 121 -22.08 4.76 5.10
C TYR A 121 -21.09 3.59 5.23
N GLY A 122 -21.60 2.35 5.25
CA GLY A 122 -20.82 1.14 5.36
C GLY A 122 -19.82 1.00 4.22
N TRP A 123 -20.27 0.95 2.97
CA TRP A 123 -19.38 0.77 1.84
C TRP A 123 -18.44 1.98 1.62
N VAL A 124 -18.91 3.21 1.89
CA VAL A 124 -18.06 4.41 1.80
C VAL A 124 -16.90 4.34 2.80
N LEU A 125 -17.15 3.93 4.05
CA LEU A 125 -16.11 3.76 5.06
C LEU A 125 -15.06 2.74 4.62
N MET A 126 -15.48 1.62 4.01
CA MET A 126 -14.56 0.58 3.52
C MET A 126 -13.70 1.08 2.36
N VAL A 127 -14.29 1.76 1.39
CA VAL A 127 -13.60 2.36 0.24
C VAL A 127 -12.59 3.41 0.70
N VAL A 128 -13.00 4.31 1.61
CA VAL A 128 -12.14 5.38 2.14
C VAL A 128 -10.99 4.78 2.94
N ALA A 129 -11.23 3.75 3.77
CA ALA A 129 -10.17 3.05 4.51
C ALA A 129 -9.11 2.48 3.54
N GLY A 130 -9.55 1.86 2.44
CA GLY A 130 -8.63 1.33 1.43
C GLY A 130 -7.84 2.42 0.70
N LEU A 131 -8.49 3.52 0.30
CA LEU A 131 -7.82 4.67 -0.33
C LEU A 131 -6.79 5.31 0.61
N LEU A 132 -7.13 5.48 1.88
CA LEU A 132 -6.20 6.01 2.87
C LEU A 132 -5.00 5.07 3.05
N ASN A 133 -5.21 3.74 3.08
CA ASN A 133 -4.09 2.81 3.14
C ASN A 133 -3.20 2.90 1.91
N CYS A 134 -3.76 3.11 0.72
CA CYS A 134 -2.99 3.34 -0.50
C CYS A 134 -2.04 4.55 -0.34
N LEU A 135 -2.53 5.66 0.23
CA LEU A 135 -1.69 6.84 0.52
C LEU A 135 -0.63 6.54 1.57
N VAL A 136 -0.96 5.77 2.61
CA VAL A 136 -0.01 5.34 3.65
C VAL A 136 1.11 4.48 3.06
N VAL A 137 0.79 3.59 2.13
CA VAL A 137 1.77 2.77 1.39
C VAL A 137 2.70 3.64 0.56
N LEU A 138 2.17 4.61 -0.17
CA LEU A 138 2.97 5.55 -0.97
C LEU A 138 3.88 6.41 -0.08
N ASP A 139 3.38 6.92 1.05
CA ASP A 139 4.19 7.68 1.99
C ASP A 139 5.32 6.82 2.61
N ALA A 140 5.01 5.58 3.00
CA ALA A 140 6.02 4.64 3.51
C ALA A 140 7.10 4.31 2.47
N TYR A 141 6.71 4.16 1.20
CA TYR A 141 7.62 3.93 0.08
C TYR A 141 8.54 5.14 -0.17
N ASP A 142 7.99 6.36 -0.18
CA ASP A 142 8.79 7.59 -0.38
C ASP A 142 9.77 7.84 0.77
N VAL A 143 9.37 7.55 2.01
CA VAL A 143 10.25 7.61 3.18
C VAL A 143 11.38 6.58 3.06
N ALA A 144 11.08 5.36 2.59
CA ALA A 144 12.08 4.30 2.39
C ALA A 144 13.13 4.68 1.32
N LEU A 145 12.74 5.48 0.33
CA LEU A 145 13.65 6.03 -0.70
C LEU A 145 14.44 7.26 -0.22
N GLY A 146 14.22 7.73 1.02
CA GLY A 146 14.89 8.91 1.54
C GLY A 146 14.43 10.23 0.88
N ARG A 147 13.22 10.26 0.30
CA ARG A 147 12.66 11.46 -0.34
C ARG A 147 11.99 12.40 0.65
N LYS A 148 11.79 11.94 1.89
CA LYS A 148 11.18 12.69 3.01
C LYS A 148 11.95 12.48 4.32
#